data_5c583f245108cab8e6cd1c108262ffe8
#
_entry.id   5c583f245108cab8e6cd1c108262ffe8
#
_cell.length_a   1.000
_cell.length_b   1.000
_cell.length_c   1.000
_cell.angle_alpha   90.00
_cell.angle_beta   90.00
_cell.angle_gamma   90.00
#
_symmetry.space_group_name_H-M   'P 1'
#
loop_
_entity.id
_entity.type
_entity.pdbx_description
1 polymer ?
#
loop_
_entity_poly.entity_id
_entity_poly.type
_entity_poly.pdbx_seq_one_letter_code
_entity_poly.pdbx_strand_id
1 'polypeptide(L)'
;MRQLTLAATMATALALASCGEDKFRVEGSIGSAEDSLLYFEQMTLQGPVALDSVRLGADGDFSFSAERSDAPEFYRLRIAGQIVNLAADSTETITVRADYPTMATGYEVEGSDDNRRIRELALMQIALQQKALALTRNTALGQQEAADSIRALLKAHKDRVTRDYIFKDPKAPSSYFALFQALGNTLIFNPGGADGDIRVFAAVATAWDTFYPGSLRGENLHNIAIEGMKNERIIEAKGSASVDPAKVTTTGIIDISLTDNHGRRRSLSELKGQVVLLDFHLFALKDSPQRILMLRELYNKYHGRGLEIYQVSVDGDEHFWKQQTAQLPWISVRDADGVGSQRLATYNVTGLPEYFLIDRGNNLVSRSSQMPDLEKAIEALL
;
A
#
# COMPACT_ATOMS: atom_id res chain seq x y z
N MET A 1 85.23 43.08 -8.36
CA MET A 1 84.64 41.95 -7.62
C MET A 1 83.16 42.28 -7.46
N ARG A 2 82.31 41.70 -8.29
CA ARG A 2 80.87 41.81 -8.25
C ARG A 2 80.27 40.53 -7.77
N GLN A 3 79.66 40.58 -6.62
CA GLN A 3 78.89 39.44 -6.10
C GLN A 3 77.51 39.41 -6.77
N LEU A 4 77.20 38.35 -7.48
CA LEU A 4 75.84 38.01 -7.96
C LEU A 4 75.12 37.22 -6.85
N THR A 5 74.10 37.79 -6.28
CA THR A 5 73.15 37.13 -5.42
C THR A 5 72.04 36.50 -6.29
N LEU A 6 72.04 35.18 -6.33
CA LEU A 6 70.92 34.38 -6.95
C LEU A 6 69.78 34.32 -5.96
N ALA A 7 68.65 34.98 -6.30
CA ALA A 7 67.40 34.79 -5.57
C ALA A 7 66.66 33.53 -6.12
N ALA A 8 66.60 32.47 -5.33
CA ALA A 8 65.82 31.30 -5.62
C ALA A 8 64.35 31.53 -5.17
N THR A 9 63.52 31.81 -6.12
CA THR A 9 62.04 31.83 -5.91
C THR A 9 61.51 30.40 -5.82
N MET A 10 61.19 29.97 -4.62
CA MET A 10 60.58 28.71 -4.32
C MET A 10 59.06 28.85 -4.57
N ALA A 11 58.59 28.40 -5.73
CA ALA A 11 57.18 28.31 -6.05
C ALA A 11 56.57 27.12 -5.27
N THR A 12 55.93 27.42 -4.16
CA THR A 12 55.13 26.46 -3.41
C THR A 12 53.83 26.20 -4.20
N ALA A 13 53.79 25.10 -4.95
CA ALA A 13 52.54 24.59 -5.51
C ALA A 13 51.68 24.05 -4.34
N LEU A 14 50.70 24.84 -3.90
CA LEU A 14 49.60 24.29 -3.11
C LEU A 14 48.85 23.32 -4.00
N ALA A 15 49.12 22.04 -3.83
CA ALA A 15 48.18 21.01 -4.25
C ALA A 15 46.95 21.13 -3.35
N LEU A 16 45.91 21.77 -3.85
CA LEU A 16 44.57 21.63 -3.33
C LEU A 16 44.20 20.17 -3.52
N ALA A 17 44.41 19.35 -2.48
CA ALA A 17 43.76 18.06 -2.37
C ALA A 17 42.26 18.38 -2.32
N SER A 18 41.61 18.34 -3.48
CA SER A 18 40.18 18.20 -3.57
C SER A 18 39.86 16.86 -2.90
N CYS A 19 39.50 16.90 -1.62
CA CYS A 19 38.67 15.87 -1.06
C CYS A 19 37.43 15.83 -1.95
N GLY A 20 37.35 14.86 -2.84
CA GLY A 20 36.12 14.60 -3.60
C GLY A 20 35.02 14.38 -2.57
N GLU A 21 34.17 15.36 -2.44
CA GLU A 21 32.97 15.19 -1.61
C GLU A 21 32.17 14.04 -2.22
N ASP A 22 31.93 13.00 -1.44
CA ASP A 22 31.06 11.87 -1.81
C ASP A 22 29.58 12.34 -1.84
N LYS A 23 29.31 13.37 -2.65
CA LYS A 23 28.01 14.02 -2.78
C LYS A 23 27.55 14.04 -4.22
N PHE A 24 26.27 13.85 -4.41
CA PHE A 24 25.60 14.19 -5.66
C PHE A 24 25.02 15.60 -5.58
N ARG A 25 24.70 16.17 -6.73
CA ARG A 25 24.13 17.50 -6.84
C ARG A 25 22.83 17.47 -7.65
N VAL A 26 21.85 18.27 -7.21
CA VAL A 26 20.62 18.55 -7.95
C VAL A 26 20.54 20.06 -8.15
N GLU A 27 20.64 20.51 -9.39
CA GLU A 27 20.65 21.93 -9.73
C GLU A 27 19.78 22.24 -10.94
N GLY A 28 19.52 23.50 -11.19
CA GLY A 28 18.76 23.95 -12.34
C GLY A 28 17.93 25.17 -12.08
N SER A 29 16.82 25.32 -12.79
CA SER A 29 15.96 26.50 -12.65
C SER A 29 14.48 26.16 -12.76
N ILE A 30 13.65 26.83 -11.95
CA ILE A 30 12.18 26.77 -12.00
C ILE A 30 11.67 28.16 -12.35
N GLY A 31 11.32 28.37 -13.62
CA GLY A 31 10.75 29.62 -14.09
C GLY A 31 9.35 29.88 -13.50
N SER A 32 8.95 31.16 -13.49
CA SER A 32 7.63 31.60 -12.98
C SER A 32 7.35 31.17 -11.52
N ALA A 33 8.41 31.03 -10.70
CA ALA A 33 8.34 30.56 -9.31
C ALA A 33 8.98 31.56 -8.32
N GLU A 34 9.13 32.83 -8.68
CA GLU A 34 9.68 33.86 -7.80
C GLU A 34 8.99 33.88 -6.44
N ASP A 35 9.76 34.05 -5.37
CA ASP A 35 9.32 33.98 -3.96
C ASP A 35 8.76 32.63 -3.50
N SER A 36 8.67 31.61 -4.36
CA SER A 36 8.25 30.27 -3.97
C SER A 36 9.33 29.56 -3.16
N LEU A 37 8.91 28.71 -2.21
CA LEU A 37 9.81 27.86 -1.45
C LEU A 37 9.94 26.51 -2.15
N LEU A 38 11.12 26.21 -2.69
CA LEU A 38 11.46 24.92 -3.28
C LEU A 38 12.07 24.04 -2.21
N TYR A 39 11.45 22.89 -1.96
CA TYR A 39 11.94 21.86 -1.05
C TYR A 39 12.70 20.79 -1.81
N PHE A 40 13.83 20.36 -1.26
CA PHE A 40 14.53 19.13 -1.63
C PHE A 40 14.29 18.10 -0.54
N GLU A 41 13.61 16.99 -0.89
CA GLU A 41 13.15 15.99 0.07
C GLU A 41 13.66 14.61 -0.32
N GLN A 42 14.09 13.81 0.67
CA GLN A 42 14.38 12.40 0.51
C GLN A 42 13.09 11.59 0.76
N MET A 43 12.83 10.63 -0.10
CA MET A 43 11.71 9.70 0.02
C MET A 43 12.15 8.48 0.83
N THR A 44 12.00 8.51 2.15
CA THR A 44 12.33 7.37 3.01
C THR A 44 11.23 6.30 2.98
N LEU A 45 11.47 5.13 3.60
CA LEU A 45 10.43 4.10 3.74
C LEU A 45 9.26 4.54 4.64
N GLN A 46 9.47 5.54 5.50
CA GLN A 46 8.45 6.13 6.37
C GLN A 46 7.77 7.36 5.75
N GLY A 47 8.23 7.81 4.60
CA GLY A 47 7.69 8.97 3.89
C GLY A 47 8.74 10.04 3.58
N PRO A 48 8.33 11.19 3.08
CA PRO A 48 9.24 12.27 2.69
C PRO A 48 9.84 12.99 3.90
N VAL A 49 11.15 13.24 3.83
CA VAL A 49 11.92 14.02 4.81
C VAL A 49 12.58 15.17 4.07
N ALA A 50 12.34 16.40 4.49
CA ALA A 50 12.99 17.57 3.92
C ALA A 50 14.48 17.57 4.31
N LEU A 51 15.35 17.60 3.31
CA LEU A 51 16.80 17.72 3.49
C LEU A 51 17.23 19.18 3.46
N ASP A 52 16.65 19.96 2.54
CA ASP A 52 16.98 21.36 2.34
C ASP A 52 15.80 22.11 1.68
N SER A 53 15.89 23.44 1.65
CA SER A 53 14.94 24.27 0.94
C SER A 53 15.57 25.62 0.55
N VAL A 54 15.12 26.19 -0.55
CA VAL A 54 15.55 27.50 -1.03
C VAL A 54 14.35 28.33 -1.45
N ARG A 55 14.40 29.64 -1.14
CA ARG A 55 13.45 30.59 -1.70
C ARG A 55 13.99 31.05 -3.06
N LEU A 56 13.22 30.79 -4.11
CA LEU A 56 13.63 31.09 -5.48
C LEU A 56 13.63 32.59 -5.74
N GLY A 57 14.67 33.05 -6.41
CA GLY A 57 14.74 34.41 -6.97
C GLY A 57 14.01 34.54 -8.31
N ALA A 58 14.14 35.71 -8.94
CA ALA A 58 13.50 35.99 -10.23
C ALA A 58 14.03 35.11 -11.38
N ASP A 59 15.27 34.61 -11.29
CA ASP A 59 15.90 33.67 -12.22
C ASP A 59 15.43 32.22 -12.00
N GLY A 60 14.90 31.93 -10.80
CA GLY A 60 14.44 30.59 -10.41
C GLY A 60 15.56 29.59 -10.18
N ASP A 61 16.82 30.01 -10.13
CA ASP A 61 17.97 29.11 -9.99
C ASP A 61 18.03 28.46 -8.60
N PHE A 62 18.45 27.19 -8.57
CA PHE A 62 18.69 26.46 -7.33
C PHE A 62 19.82 25.46 -7.47
N SER A 63 20.43 25.09 -6.33
CA SER A 63 21.41 24.03 -6.23
C SER A 63 21.36 23.40 -4.84
N PHE A 64 21.13 22.08 -4.80
CA PHE A 64 21.17 21.25 -3.60
C PHE A 64 22.26 20.19 -3.73
N SER A 65 22.76 19.70 -2.61
CA SER A 65 23.67 18.56 -2.58
C SER A 65 23.33 17.65 -1.39
N ALA A 66 23.53 16.35 -1.55
CA ALA A 66 23.39 15.39 -0.47
C ALA A 66 24.46 14.31 -0.60
N GLU A 67 24.71 13.59 0.50
CA GLU A 67 25.64 12.47 0.55
C GLU A 67 25.18 11.38 -0.43
N ARG A 68 26.13 10.81 -1.18
CA ARG A 68 25.81 9.67 -2.03
C ARG A 68 25.52 8.44 -1.16
N SER A 69 24.71 7.54 -1.68
CA SER A 69 24.46 6.22 -1.10
C SER A 69 25.13 5.13 -1.94
N ASP A 70 25.44 3.97 -1.31
CA ASP A 70 25.93 2.80 -2.03
C ASP A 70 24.83 2.05 -2.82
N ALA A 71 23.58 2.47 -2.65
CA ALA A 71 22.41 1.98 -3.38
C ALA A 71 21.56 3.18 -3.83
N PRO A 72 20.73 3.00 -4.87
CA PRO A 72 19.84 4.08 -5.31
C PRO A 72 18.91 4.57 -4.21
N GLU A 73 18.88 5.87 -4.01
CA GLU A 73 17.96 6.56 -3.14
C GLU A 73 17.06 7.51 -3.94
N PHE A 74 15.86 7.79 -3.41
CA PHE A 74 14.85 8.57 -4.10
C PHE A 74 14.63 9.90 -3.44
N TYR A 75 14.52 10.91 -4.29
CA TYR A 75 14.37 12.30 -3.89
C TYR A 75 13.23 12.95 -4.65
N ARG A 76 12.82 14.12 -4.20
CA ARG A 76 11.89 14.95 -4.95
C ARG A 76 12.15 16.42 -4.73
N LEU A 77 11.91 17.19 -5.78
CA LEU A 77 11.75 18.63 -5.70
C LEU A 77 10.27 18.97 -5.57
N ARG A 78 9.91 19.84 -4.64
CA ARG A 78 8.50 20.18 -4.41
C ARG A 78 8.28 21.67 -4.20
N ILE A 79 7.34 22.24 -4.95
CA ILE A 79 6.75 23.55 -4.69
C ILE A 79 5.24 23.33 -4.54
N ALA A 80 4.67 23.59 -3.36
CA ALA A 80 3.27 23.32 -3.04
C ALA A 80 2.86 21.87 -3.43
N GLY A 81 1.94 21.69 -4.36
CA GLY A 81 1.49 20.39 -4.86
C GLY A 81 2.22 19.87 -6.11
N GLN A 82 3.19 20.64 -6.65
CA GLN A 82 3.98 20.26 -7.82
C GLN A 82 5.20 19.46 -7.38
N ILE A 83 5.44 18.31 -8.00
CA ILE A 83 6.50 17.37 -7.60
C ILE A 83 7.28 16.91 -8.83
N VAL A 84 8.61 16.93 -8.73
CA VAL A 84 9.54 16.24 -9.64
C VAL A 84 10.22 15.13 -8.87
N ASN A 85 10.07 13.90 -9.33
CA ASN A 85 10.70 12.73 -8.71
C ASN A 85 12.08 12.48 -9.32
N LEU A 86 13.05 12.13 -8.47
CA LEU A 86 14.44 11.90 -8.83
C LEU A 86 14.98 10.66 -8.12
N ALA A 87 16.06 10.10 -8.65
CA ALA A 87 16.89 9.11 -7.96
C ALA A 87 18.37 9.47 -8.13
N ALA A 88 19.18 9.10 -7.15
CA ALA A 88 20.64 9.22 -7.23
C ALA A 88 21.29 8.00 -6.55
N ASP A 89 22.39 7.50 -7.17
CA ASP A 89 23.19 6.36 -6.66
C ASP A 89 24.71 6.60 -6.79
N SER A 90 25.10 7.76 -7.27
CA SER A 90 26.50 8.12 -7.53
C SER A 90 26.77 9.58 -7.20
N THR A 91 27.94 10.08 -7.54
CA THR A 91 28.32 11.49 -7.40
C THR A 91 27.91 12.34 -8.62
N GLU A 92 26.79 11.98 -9.23
CA GLU A 92 26.26 12.63 -10.44
C GLU A 92 25.73 14.05 -10.16
N THR A 93 25.65 14.83 -11.22
CA THR A 93 24.91 16.10 -11.22
C THR A 93 23.64 15.93 -12.04
N ILE A 94 22.49 16.13 -11.40
CA ILE A 94 21.16 16.04 -12.00
C ILE A 94 20.68 17.47 -12.24
N THR A 95 20.47 17.83 -13.49
CA THR A 95 19.97 19.16 -13.87
C THR A 95 18.48 19.10 -14.17
N VAL A 96 17.69 19.96 -13.50
CA VAL A 96 16.24 20.04 -13.69
C VAL A 96 15.85 21.43 -14.15
N ARG A 97 15.06 21.52 -15.24
CA ARG A 97 14.45 22.76 -15.72
C ARG A 97 12.95 22.60 -15.81
N ALA A 98 12.20 23.54 -15.28
CA ALA A 98 10.75 23.53 -15.30
C ALA A 98 10.16 24.94 -15.22
N ASP A 99 8.86 25.04 -15.48
CA ASP A 99 8.08 26.25 -15.22
C ASP A 99 6.94 25.93 -14.24
N TYR A 100 6.83 26.71 -13.20
CA TYR A 100 5.67 26.66 -12.30
C TYR A 100 4.48 27.42 -12.93
N PRO A 101 3.23 26.91 -12.91
CA PRO A 101 2.71 25.79 -12.10
C PRO A 101 2.72 24.43 -12.81
N THR A 102 3.33 24.26 -13.98
CA THR A 102 3.34 23.00 -14.73
C THR A 102 4.55 22.11 -14.41
N MET A 103 5.25 22.39 -13.34
CA MET A 103 6.49 21.72 -12.94
C MET A 103 6.38 20.20 -12.93
N ALA A 104 5.27 19.62 -12.45
CA ALA A 104 5.12 18.16 -12.38
C ALA A 104 4.99 17.47 -13.75
N THR A 105 4.62 18.20 -14.81
CA THR A 105 4.32 17.64 -16.13
C THR A 105 5.23 18.14 -17.24
N GLY A 106 5.78 19.33 -17.07
CA GLY A 106 6.56 20.04 -18.09
C GLY A 106 8.06 20.12 -17.83
N TYR A 107 8.58 19.44 -16.79
CA TYR A 107 10.02 19.52 -16.47
C TYR A 107 10.88 18.74 -17.45
N GLU A 108 12.13 19.18 -17.57
CA GLU A 108 13.20 18.48 -18.25
C GLU A 108 14.23 18.01 -17.21
N VAL A 109 14.86 16.86 -17.43
CA VAL A 109 15.89 16.32 -16.56
C VAL A 109 17.05 15.79 -17.39
N GLU A 110 18.27 16.18 -17.02
CA GLU A 110 19.52 15.81 -17.66
C GLU A 110 20.51 15.25 -16.62
N GLY A 111 21.57 14.61 -17.08
CA GLY A 111 22.64 14.07 -16.25
C GLY A 111 22.46 12.61 -15.80
N SER A 112 21.26 12.04 -15.97
CA SER A 112 20.99 10.66 -15.57
C SER A 112 19.94 9.99 -16.46
N ASP A 113 20.28 8.80 -16.97
CA ASP A 113 19.35 7.98 -17.75
C ASP A 113 18.17 7.48 -16.90
N ASP A 114 18.43 7.17 -15.65
CA ASP A 114 17.39 6.69 -14.73
C ASP A 114 16.40 7.82 -14.40
N ASN A 115 16.85 9.04 -14.22
CA ASN A 115 15.97 10.18 -14.00
C ASN A 115 15.09 10.50 -15.23
N ARG A 116 15.61 10.27 -16.45
CA ARG A 116 14.76 10.37 -17.66
C ARG A 116 13.65 9.29 -17.66
N ARG A 117 13.98 8.04 -17.30
CA ARG A 117 13.00 6.96 -17.18
C ARG A 117 11.99 7.19 -16.06
N ILE A 118 12.43 7.70 -14.90
CA ILE A 118 11.54 8.09 -13.80
C ILE A 118 10.56 9.17 -14.23
N ARG A 119 11.04 10.17 -14.98
CA ARG A 119 10.17 11.19 -15.57
C ARG A 119 9.13 10.60 -16.51
N GLU A 120 9.53 9.72 -17.43
CA GLU A 120 8.60 9.03 -18.34
C GLU A 120 7.53 8.27 -17.56
N LEU A 121 7.91 7.50 -16.54
CA LEU A 121 7.00 6.75 -15.69
C LEU A 121 6.05 7.68 -14.90
N ALA A 122 6.55 8.78 -14.37
CA ALA A 122 5.72 9.78 -13.67
C ALA A 122 4.69 10.40 -14.61
N LEU A 123 5.07 10.76 -15.83
CA LEU A 123 4.15 11.30 -16.83
C LEU A 123 3.11 10.25 -17.29
N MET A 124 3.52 8.99 -17.44
CA MET A 124 2.60 7.87 -17.75
C MET A 124 1.59 7.67 -16.62
N GLN A 125 1.99 7.75 -15.35
CA GLN A 125 1.09 7.66 -14.20
C GLN A 125 0.10 8.82 -14.19
N ILE A 126 0.53 10.06 -14.40
CA ILE A 126 -0.34 11.24 -14.46
C ILE A 126 -1.38 11.08 -15.58
N ALA A 127 -0.94 10.65 -16.76
CA ALA A 127 -1.84 10.41 -17.89
C ALA A 127 -2.86 9.29 -17.60
N LEU A 128 -2.44 8.22 -16.92
CA LEU A 128 -3.34 7.14 -16.48
C LEU A 128 -4.39 7.68 -15.50
N GLN A 129 -3.97 8.46 -14.52
CA GLN A 129 -4.86 9.06 -13.53
C GLN A 129 -5.88 9.99 -14.17
N GLN A 130 -5.47 10.83 -15.13
CA GLN A 130 -6.38 11.71 -15.86
C GLN A 130 -7.42 10.92 -16.66
N LYS A 131 -7.01 9.85 -17.37
CA LYS A 131 -7.92 8.98 -18.11
C LYS A 131 -8.90 8.25 -17.22
N ALA A 132 -8.43 7.69 -16.09
CA ALA A 132 -9.30 7.02 -15.13
C ALA A 132 -10.32 7.99 -14.53
N LEU A 133 -9.90 9.20 -14.18
CA LEU A 133 -10.79 10.24 -13.66
C LEU A 133 -11.83 10.69 -14.70
N ALA A 134 -11.43 10.82 -15.97
CA ALA A 134 -12.35 11.15 -17.04
C ALA A 134 -13.43 10.07 -17.23
N LEU A 135 -13.07 8.78 -17.14
CA LEU A 135 -14.05 7.68 -17.20
C LEU A 135 -15.01 7.68 -16.00
N THR A 136 -14.49 7.93 -14.79
CA THR A 136 -15.33 8.03 -13.59
C THR A 136 -16.33 9.19 -13.64
N ARG A 137 -15.96 10.29 -14.29
CA ARG A 137 -16.81 11.48 -14.43
C ARG A 137 -17.76 11.42 -15.63
N ASN A 138 -17.62 10.44 -16.51
CA ASN A 138 -18.46 10.32 -17.69
C ASN A 138 -19.84 9.74 -17.32
N THR A 139 -20.82 10.60 -17.18
CA THR A 139 -22.20 10.22 -16.84
C THR A 139 -22.95 9.44 -17.94
N ALA A 140 -22.39 9.37 -19.15
CA ALA A 140 -22.95 8.57 -20.25
C ALA A 140 -22.58 7.09 -20.14
N LEU A 141 -21.56 6.73 -19.33
CA LEU A 141 -21.16 5.35 -19.08
C LEU A 141 -21.89 4.79 -17.87
N GLY A 142 -22.31 3.52 -17.95
CA GLY A 142 -22.75 2.76 -16.80
C GLY A 142 -21.58 2.50 -15.82
N GLN A 143 -21.90 2.33 -14.54
CA GLN A 143 -20.89 2.13 -13.48
C GLN A 143 -19.98 0.92 -13.78
N GLN A 144 -20.56 -0.19 -14.27
CA GLN A 144 -19.82 -1.40 -14.66
C GLN A 144 -18.92 -1.15 -15.86
N GLU A 145 -19.41 -0.44 -16.88
CA GLU A 145 -18.66 -0.14 -18.10
C GLU A 145 -17.47 0.79 -17.82
N ALA A 146 -17.65 1.78 -16.93
CA ALA A 146 -16.56 2.63 -16.46
C ALA A 146 -15.50 1.81 -15.70
N ALA A 147 -15.91 0.90 -14.82
CA ALA A 147 -15.02 0.03 -14.06
C ALA A 147 -14.23 -0.93 -14.98
N ASP A 148 -14.88 -1.50 -15.99
CA ASP A 148 -14.24 -2.38 -16.97
C ASP A 148 -13.22 -1.62 -17.82
N SER A 149 -13.56 -0.39 -18.24
CA SER A 149 -12.65 0.48 -18.98
C SER A 149 -11.41 0.87 -18.14
N ILE A 150 -11.58 1.18 -16.86
CA ILE A 150 -10.46 1.48 -15.95
C ILE A 150 -9.58 0.25 -15.76
N ARG A 151 -10.15 -0.95 -15.60
CA ARG A 151 -9.38 -2.22 -15.54
C ARG A 151 -8.56 -2.45 -16.80
N ALA A 152 -9.13 -2.22 -17.97
CA ALA A 152 -8.43 -2.35 -19.25
C ALA A 152 -7.25 -1.36 -19.36
N LEU A 153 -7.45 -0.10 -18.94
CA LEU A 153 -6.38 0.91 -18.88
C LEU A 153 -5.26 0.52 -17.93
N LEU A 154 -5.60 0.05 -16.73
CA LEU A 154 -4.63 -0.42 -15.74
C LEU A 154 -3.83 -1.60 -16.28
N LYS A 155 -4.50 -2.58 -16.88
CA LYS A 155 -3.83 -3.73 -17.50
C LYS A 155 -2.85 -3.31 -18.60
N ALA A 156 -3.27 -2.45 -19.52
CA ALA A 156 -2.40 -1.97 -20.60
C ALA A 156 -1.19 -1.17 -20.05
N HIS A 157 -1.39 -0.39 -18.99
CA HIS A 157 -0.32 0.33 -18.30
C HIS A 157 0.67 -0.64 -17.64
N LYS A 158 0.18 -1.62 -16.86
CA LYS A 158 1.00 -2.65 -16.23
C LYS A 158 1.81 -3.43 -17.25
N ASP A 159 1.19 -3.91 -18.34
CA ASP A 159 1.84 -4.66 -19.39
C ASP A 159 2.99 -3.87 -20.04
N ARG A 160 2.77 -2.57 -20.28
CA ARG A 160 3.79 -1.68 -20.85
C ARG A 160 4.94 -1.45 -19.88
N VAL A 161 4.64 -1.08 -18.64
CA VAL A 161 5.66 -0.78 -17.61
C VAL A 161 6.48 -2.03 -17.28
N THR A 162 5.84 -3.18 -17.17
CA THR A 162 6.51 -4.46 -16.94
C THR A 162 7.50 -4.78 -18.06
N ARG A 163 7.08 -4.67 -19.31
CA ARG A 163 7.89 -5.03 -20.48
C ARG A 163 9.02 -4.02 -20.75
N ASP A 164 8.68 -2.73 -20.75
CA ASP A 164 9.57 -1.69 -21.29
C ASP A 164 10.53 -1.13 -20.23
N TYR A 165 10.22 -1.32 -18.92
CA TYR A 165 11.02 -0.83 -17.79
C TYR A 165 11.46 -1.97 -16.88
N ILE A 166 10.53 -2.64 -16.18
CA ILE A 166 10.86 -3.54 -15.06
C ILE A 166 11.69 -4.75 -15.54
N PHE A 167 11.22 -5.51 -16.52
CA PHE A 167 11.95 -6.69 -16.99
C PHE A 167 13.11 -6.36 -17.92
N LYS A 168 13.16 -5.15 -18.45
CA LYS A 168 14.29 -4.69 -19.26
C LYS A 168 15.54 -4.43 -18.41
N ASP A 169 15.36 -3.85 -17.22
CA ASP A 169 16.45 -3.56 -16.29
C ASP A 169 15.93 -3.59 -14.82
N PRO A 170 15.77 -4.80 -14.23
CA PRO A 170 15.18 -4.94 -12.90
C PRO A 170 15.96 -4.26 -11.78
N LYS A 171 17.29 -4.05 -11.95
CA LYS A 171 18.14 -3.37 -10.95
C LYS A 171 18.01 -1.86 -10.98
N ALA A 172 17.48 -1.30 -12.08
CA ALA A 172 17.43 0.16 -12.25
C ALA A 172 16.55 0.83 -11.18
N PRO A 173 16.92 2.04 -10.70
CA PRO A 173 16.08 2.87 -9.84
C PRO A 173 14.69 3.10 -10.42
N SER A 174 14.59 3.28 -11.74
CA SER A 174 13.31 3.45 -12.45
C SER A 174 12.38 2.22 -12.31
N SER A 175 12.93 1.00 -12.23
CA SER A 175 12.14 -0.22 -12.00
C SER A 175 11.60 -0.29 -10.58
N TYR A 176 12.41 0.08 -9.58
CA TYR A 176 11.93 0.22 -8.21
C TYR A 176 10.83 1.29 -8.12
N PHE A 177 11.05 2.46 -8.70
CA PHE A 177 10.06 3.55 -8.71
C PHE A 177 8.73 3.11 -9.32
N ALA A 178 8.75 2.32 -10.40
CA ALA A 178 7.55 1.83 -11.06
C ALA A 178 6.68 0.95 -10.15
N LEU A 179 7.28 0.11 -9.29
CA LEU A 179 6.55 -0.78 -8.38
C LEU A 179 5.68 -0.03 -7.38
N PHE A 180 6.11 1.16 -6.96
CA PHE A 180 5.45 1.93 -5.90
C PHE A 180 4.58 3.09 -6.43
N GLN A 181 4.34 3.14 -7.75
CA GLN A 181 3.37 4.06 -8.31
C GLN A 181 1.94 3.69 -7.91
N ALA A 182 1.11 4.70 -7.67
CA ALA A 182 -0.27 4.51 -7.22
C ALA A 182 -1.28 5.23 -8.12
N LEU A 183 -2.50 4.71 -8.17
CA LEU A 183 -3.68 5.38 -8.73
C LEU A 183 -4.62 5.71 -7.55
N GLY A 184 -4.69 6.98 -7.18
CA GLY A 184 -5.29 7.39 -5.91
C GLY A 184 -4.51 6.79 -4.72
N ASN A 185 -5.20 6.05 -3.85
CA ASN A 185 -4.60 5.41 -2.67
C ASN A 185 -4.23 3.93 -2.88
N THR A 186 -4.32 3.43 -4.11
CA THR A 186 -4.06 2.02 -4.42
C THR A 186 -2.83 1.89 -5.29
N LEU A 187 -1.91 1.00 -4.93
CA LEU A 187 -0.76 0.68 -5.78
C LEU A 187 -1.22 0.15 -7.13
N ILE A 188 -0.56 0.59 -8.21
CA ILE A 188 -0.81 0.08 -9.56
C ILE A 188 -0.41 -1.39 -9.64
N PHE A 189 0.78 -1.74 -9.10
CA PHE A 189 1.21 -3.11 -8.91
C PHE A 189 0.93 -3.53 -7.46
N ASN A 190 0.05 -4.50 -7.25
CA ASN A 190 -0.33 -4.96 -5.91
C ASN A 190 0.38 -6.27 -5.57
N PRO A 191 1.39 -6.26 -4.67
CA PRO A 191 2.14 -7.48 -4.32
C PRO A 191 1.31 -8.53 -3.57
N GLY A 192 0.19 -8.13 -2.97
CA GLY A 192 -0.73 -9.02 -2.25
C GLY A 192 -1.92 -9.49 -3.07
N GLY A 193 -2.06 -9.04 -4.32
CA GLY A 193 -3.18 -9.38 -5.20
C GLY A 193 -3.03 -10.73 -5.90
N ALA A 194 -4.14 -11.20 -6.51
CA ALA A 194 -4.18 -12.43 -7.29
C ALA A 194 -3.73 -12.23 -8.76
N ASP A 195 -3.38 -11.01 -9.15
CA ASP A 195 -3.15 -10.62 -10.56
C ASP A 195 -1.75 -11.01 -11.08
N GLY A 196 -0.94 -11.73 -10.29
CA GLY A 196 0.43 -12.10 -10.66
C GLY A 196 1.44 -10.93 -10.59
N ASP A 197 1.06 -9.80 -10.01
CA ASP A 197 1.93 -8.63 -9.85
C ASP A 197 3.16 -8.94 -8.99
N ILE A 198 3.07 -9.94 -8.12
CA ILE A 198 4.19 -10.36 -7.27
C ILE A 198 5.44 -10.75 -8.08
N ARG A 199 5.28 -11.18 -9.32
CA ARG A 199 6.40 -11.56 -10.19
C ARG A 199 7.30 -10.38 -10.52
N VAL A 200 6.73 -9.18 -10.70
CA VAL A 200 7.54 -7.97 -10.96
C VAL A 200 8.26 -7.52 -9.70
N PHE A 201 7.63 -7.64 -8.51
CA PHE A 201 8.31 -7.39 -7.23
C PHE A 201 9.45 -8.38 -7.00
N ALA A 202 9.23 -9.67 -7.23
CA ALA A 202 10.25 -10.71 -7.07
C ALA A 202 11.46 -10.50 -8.02
N ALA A 203 11.20 -10.07 -9.26
CA ALA A 203 12.26 -9.80 -10.23
C ALA A 203 13.16 -8.63 -9.78
N VAL A 204 12.54 -7.53 -9.33
CA VAL A 204 13.27 -6.36 -8.83
C VAL A 204 13.98 -6.69 -7.51
N ALA A 205 13.31 -7.38 -6.57
CA ALA A 205 13.92 -7.80 -5.31
C ALA A 205 15.18 -8.64 -5.53
N THR A 206 15.11 -9.66 -6.40
CA THR A 206 16.27 -10.51 -6.74
C THR A 206 17.42 -9.70 -7.34
N ALA A 207 17.10 -8.75 -8.22
CA ALA A 207 18.11 -7.88 -8.80
C ALA A 207 18.74 -6.97 -7.74
N TRP A 208 17.93 -6.37 -6.85
CA TRP A 208 18.44 -5.48 -5.79
C TRP A 208 19.27 -6.23 -4.74
N ASP A 209 18.87 -7.44 -4.34
CA ASP A 209 19.68 -8.30 -3.48
C ASP A 209 21.06 -8.60 -4.06
N THR A 210 21.14 -8.70 -5.40
CA THR A 210 22.38 -9.01 -6.11
C THR A 210 23.28 -7.79 -6.30
N PHE A 211 22.70 -6.65 -6.69
CA PHE A 211 23.45 -5.46 -7.10
C PHE A 211 23.62 -4.43 -5.97
N TYR A 212 22.72 -4.44 -4.98
CA TYR A 212 22.71 -3.51 -3.84
C TYR A 212 22.53 -4.28 -2.52
N PRO A 213 23.42 -5.25 -2.21
CA PRO A 213 23.28 -6.10 -1.04
C PRO A 213 23.29 -5.27 0.25
N GLY A 214 22.37 -5.57 1.17
CA GLY A 214 22.25 -4.88 2.47
C GLY A 214 21.63 -3.48 2.39
N SER A 215 21.12 -3.05 1.22
CA SER A 215 20.38 -1.80 1.15
C SER A 215 19.01 -1.92 1.83
N LEU A 216 18.63 -0.92 2.62
CA LEU A 216 17.34 -0.91 3.33
C LEU A 216 16.14 -1.10 2.39
N ARG A 217 16.22 -0.54 1.18
CA ARG A 217 15.17 -0.69 0.16
C ARG A 217 15.15 -2.08 -0.43
N GLY A 218 16.32 -2.69 -0.63
CA GLY A 218 16.44 -4.09 -1.07
C GLY A 218 15.84 -5.03 -0.04
N GLU A 219 16.18 -4.90 1.23
CA GLU A 219 15.62 -5.70 2.32
C GLU A 219 14.10 -5.55 2.44
N ASN A 220 13.59 -4.32 2.36
CA ASN A 220 12.14 -4.08 2.38
C ASN A 220 11.45 -4.75 1.18
N LEU A 221 12.01 -4.60 -0.02
CA LEU A 221 11.47 -5.20 -1.24
C LEU A 221 11.51 -6.72 -1.21
N HIS A 222 12.59 -7.31 -0.67
CA HIS A 222 12.72 -8.74 -0.43
C HIS A 222 11.60 -9.27 0.47
N ASN A 223 11.33 -8.59 1.58
CA ASN A 223 10.26 -8.96 2.51
C ASN A 223 8.87 -8.87 1.84
N ILE A 224 8.61 -7.81 1.08
CA ILE A 224 7.37 -7.66 0.29
C ILE A 224 7.23 -8.83 -0.69
N ALA A 225 8.29 -9.19 -1.41
CA ALA A 225 8.27 -10.27 -2.38
C ALA A 225 8.00 -11.64 -1.72
N ILE A 226 8.63 -11.93 -0.58
CA ILE A 226 8.39 -13.19 0.16
C ILE A 226 6.95 -13.27 0.67
N GLU A 227 6.44 -12.20 1.26
CA GLU A 227 5.06 -12.17 1.75
C GLU A 227 4.05 -12.32 0.60
N GLY A 228 4.25 -11.59 -0.48
CA GLY A 228 3.40 -11.67 -1.67
C GLY A 228 3.39 -13.06 -2.29
N MET A 229 4.54 -13.72 -2.42
CA MET A 229 4.62 -15.11 -2.91
C MET A 229 3.92 -16.12 -1.98
N LYS A 230 3.96 -15.92 -0.66
CA LYS A 230 3.18 -16.74 0.28
C LYS A 230 1.69 -16.53 0.06
N ASN A 231 1.25 -15.29 -0.11
CA ASN A 231 -0.15 -14.97 -0.36
C ASN A 231 -0.63 -15.54 -1.69
N GLU A 232 0.16 -15.43 -2.77
CA GLU A 232 -0.15 -16.02 -4.08
C GLU A 232 -0.36 -17.52 -3.97
N ARG A 233 0.54 -18.26 -3.29
CA ARG A 233 0.39 -19.71 -3.04
C ARG A 233 -0.88 -20.05 -2.24
N ILE A 234 -1.25 -19.22 -1.27
CA ILE A 234 -2.49 -19.41 -0.50
C ILE A 234 -3.70 -19.21 -1.40
N ILE A 235 -3.69 -18.19 -2.25
CA ILE A 235 -4.77 -17.90 -3.21
C ILE A 235 -4.86 -19.02 -4.26
N GLU A 236 -3.74 -19.48 -4.82
CA GLU A 236 -3.69 -20.58 -5.77
C GLU A 236 -4.16 -21.92 -5.14
N ALA A 237 -3.73 -22.19 -3.91
CA ALA A 237 -4.18 -23.38 -3.18
C ALA A 237 -5.70 -23.33 -2.90
N LYS A 238 -6.25 -22.16 -2.61
CA LYS A 238 -7.70 -21.94 -2.49
C LYS A 238 -8.43 -22.01 -3.84
N GLY A 239 -7.82 -21.52 -4.91
CA GLY A 239 -8.39 -21.55 -6.27
C GLY A 239 -8.28 -22.91 -6.93
N SER A 240 -7.22 -23.69 -6.67
CA SER A 240 -7.06 -25.07 -7.15
C SER A 240 -7.84 -26.09 -6.32
N ALA A 241 -8.28 -25.72 -5.11
CA ALA A 241 -9.39 -26.36 -4.42
C ALA A 241 -10.71 -25.93 -5.08
N SER A 242 -10.85 -26.11 -6.39
CA SER A 242 -12.16 -26.16 -7.04
C SER A 242 -12.84 -27.42 -6.52
N VAL A 243 -13.51 -27.25 -5.40
CA VAL A 243 -14.38 -28.29 -4.83
C VAL A 243 -15.44 -28.50 -5.89
N ASP A 244 -15.43 -29.68 -6.50
CA ASP A 244 -16.50 -30.13 -7.38
C ASP A 244 -17.84 -29.88 -6.64
N PRO A 245 -18.72 -29.00 -7.14
CA PRO A 245 -19.96 -28.68 -6.43
C PRO A 245 -20.82 -29.91 -6.13
N ALA A 246 -20.59 -31.02 -6.86
CA ALA A 246 -21.26 -32.30 -6.63
C ALA A 246 -20.62 -33.11 -5.49
N LYS A 247 -19.46 -32.73 -4.95
CA LYS A 247 -18.75 -33.39 -3.84
C LYS A 247 -18.71 -32.57 -2.56
N VAL A 248 -19.29 -31.36 -2.54
CA VAL A 248 -19.48 -30.60 -1.30
C VAL A 248 -20.61 -31.25 -0.51
N THR A 249 -20.30 -32.26 0.24
CA THR A 249 -21.05 -32.57 1.46
C THR A 249 -20.76 -31.42 2.42
N THR A 250 -21.60 -30.39 2.37
CA THR A 250 -21.65 -29.31 3.36
C THR A 250 -22.09 -29.89 4.68
N THR A 251 -21.17 -30.45 5.43
CA THR A 251 -21.43 -30.88 6.79
C THR A 251 -20.52 -30.07 7.70
N GLY A 252 -21.09 -28.97 8.19
CA GLY A 252 -20.56 -28.28 9.35
C GLY A 252 -19.87 -26.95 9.04
N ILE A 253 -19.82 -26.11 10.07
CA ILE A 253 -19.02 -24.90 10.17
C ILE A 253 -17.56 -25.25 10.43
N ILE A 254 -16.64 -24.34 10.08
CA ILE A 254 -15.29 -24.36 10.62
C ILE A 254 -15.39 -23.80 12.04
N ASP A 255 -15.10 -24.60 13.05
CA ASP A 255 -15.30 -24.21 14.45
C ASP A 255 -14.38 -23.04 14.86
N ILE A 256 -14.94 -22.10 15.61
CA ILE A 256 -14.22 -20.99 16.24
C ILE A 256 -14.31 -21.20 17.73
N SER A 257 -13.17 -21.43 18.39
CA SER A 257 -13.10 -21.58 19.84
C SER A 257 -12.19 -20.50 20.41
N LEU A 258 -12.79 -19.54 21.13
CA LEU A 258 -12.12 -18.35 21.69
C LEU A 258 -12.61 -18.10 23.12
N THR A 259 -11.91 -17.20 23.83
CA THR A 259 -12.25 -16.82 25.20
C THR A 259 -13.27 -15.67 25.18
N ASP A 260 -14.36 -15.81 25.96
CA ASP A 260 -15.38 -14.78 26.10
C ASP A 260 -14.93 -13.67 27.09
N ASN A 261 -15.73 -12.61 27.19
CA ASN A 261 -15.48 -11.47 28.07
C ASN A 261 -15.54 -11.81 29.58
N HIS A 262 -16.02 -13.02 29.91
CA HIS A 262 -16.05 -13.59 31.28
C HIS A 262 -14.89 -14.57 31.54
N GLY A 263 -13.97 -14.73 30.58
CA GLY A 263 -12.82 -15.62 30.69
C GLY A 263 -13.11 -17.10 30.42
N ARG A 264 -14.32 -17.45 29.91
CA ARG A 264 -14.68 -18.81 29.58
C ARG A 264 -14.39 -19.09 28.10
N ARG A 265 -13.93 -20.30 27.81
CA ARG A 265 -13.77 -20.73 26.43
C ARG A 265 -15.12 -21.07 25.84
N ARG A 266 -15.42 -20.49 24.68
CA ARG A 266 -16.68 -20.70 23.96
C ARG A 266 -16.38 -21.17 22.54
N SER A 267 -17.10 -22.16 22.07
CA SER A 267 -16.97 -22.71 20.73
C SER A 267 -18.25 -22.46 19.92
N LEU A 268 -18.09 -22.10 18.66
CA LEU A 268 -19.23 -21.88 17.76
C LEU A 268 -20.05 -23.19 17.58
N SER A 269 -19.35 -24.33 17.55
CA SER A 269 -19.96 -25.66 17.46
C SER A 269 -20.88 -26.05 18.65
N GLU A 270 -20.71 -25.40 19.83
CA GLU A 270 -21.59 -25.63 21.01
C GLU A 270 -23.02 -25.14 20.75
N LEU A 271 -23.23 -24.27 19.78
CA LEU A 271 -24.51 -23.65 19.48
C LEU A 271 -25.36 -24.46 18.49
N LYS A 272 -24.98 -25.71 18.21
CA LYS A 272 -25.78 -26.62 17.40
C LYS A 272 -27.19 -26.77 17.96
N GLY A 273 -28.20 -26.66 17.11
CA GLY A 273 -29.62 -26.64 17.49
C GLY A 273 -30.22 -25.23 17.56
N GLN A 274 -29.40 -24.20 17.50
CA GLN A 274 -29.82 -22.80 17.41
C GLN A 274 -29.55 -22.24 16.01
N VAL A 275 -30.24 -21.19 15.64
CA VAL A 275 -29.85 -20.32 14.52
C VAL A 275 -28.80 -19.36 15.05
N VAL A 276 -27.64 -19.31 14.42
CA VAL A 276 -26.54 -18.47 14.91
C VAL A 276 -26.21 -17.35 13.91
N LEU A 277 -26.19 -16.14 14.42
CA LEU A 277 -25.57 -15.01 13.73
C LEU A 277 -24.10 -14.92 14.18
N LEU A 278 -23.19 -15.38 13.32
CA LEU A 278 -21.75 -15.21 13.50
C LEU A 278 -21.37 -13.82 12.99
N ASP A 279 -20.91 -12.95 13.89
CA ASP A 279 -20.61 -11.54 13.60
C ASP A 279 -19.14 -11.24 13.88
N PHE A 280 -18.35 -10.96 12.83
CA PHE A 280 -16.99 -10.45 12.97
C PHE A 280 -17.03 -8.93 13.11
N HIS A 281 -16.54 -8.43 14.23
CA HIS A 281 -16.74 -7.06 14.65
C HIS A 281 -15.45 -6.38 15.09
N LEU A 282 -15.40 -5.05 14.91
CA LEU A 282 -14.37 -4.16 15.44
C LEU A 282 -15.07 -3.00 16.16
N PHE A 283 -15.04 -3.00 17.50
CA PHE A 283 -15.71 -1.97 18.32
C PHE A 283 -15.13 -0.57 18.13
N ALA A 284 -13.86 -0.48 17.69
CA ALA A 284 -13.20 0.78 17.39
C ALA A 284 -13.75 1.49 16.15
N LEU A 285 -14.60 0.86 15.33
CA LEU A 285 -15.23 1.50 14.17
C LEU A 285 -16.28 2.53 14.62
N LYS A 286 -16.34 3.63 13.88
CA LYS A 286 -17.28 4.75 14.14
C LYS A 286 -18.74 4.30 14.20
N ASP A 287 -19.13 3.36 13.33
CA ASP A 287 -20.52 2.90 13.19
C ASP A 287 -20.85 1.69 14.10
N SER A 288 -19.87 1.24 14.92
CA SER A 288 -20.05 0.14 15.86
C SER A 288 -21.23 0.33 16.82
N PRO A 289 -21.44 1.51 17.46
CA PRO A 289 -22.56 1.68 18.39
C PRO A 289 -23.93 1.46 17.72
N GLN A 290 -24.12 1.95 16.51
CA GLN A 290 -25.38 1.77 15.76
C GLN A 290 -25.62 0.30 15.44
N ARG A 291 -24.57 -0.42 15.03
CA ARG A 291 -24.66 -1.86 14.78
C ARG A 291 -25.03 -2.65 16.03
N ILE A 292 -24.41 -2.34 17.17
CA ILE A 292 -24.72 -3.00 18.44
C ILE A 292 -26.18 -2.78 18.87
N LEU A 293 -26.74 -1.60 18.64
CA LEU A 293 -28.17 -1.36 18.86
C LEU A 293 -29.04 -2.25 17.97
N MET A 294 -28.76 -2.33 16.68
CA MET A 294 -29.48 -3.18 15.76
C MET A 294 -29.39 -4.67 16.16
N LEU A 295 -28.20 -5.17 16.52
CA LEU A 295 -28.02 -6.55 16.98
C LEU A 295 -28.79 -6.81 18.28
N ARG A 296 -28.87 -5.85 19.18
CA ARG A 296 -29.64 -5.95 20.43
C ARG A 296 -31.15 -6.06 20.18
N GLU A 297 -31.68 -5.33 19.20
CA GLU A 297 -33.08 -5.43 18.79
C GLU A 297 -33.38 -6.82 18.22
N LEU A 298 -32.55 -7.32 17.34
CA LEU A 298 -32.68 -8.67 16.77
C LEU A 298 -32.59 -9.76 17.86
N TYR A 299 -31.61 -9.64 18.76
CA TYR A 299 -31.44 -10.59 19.86
C TYR A 299 -32.67 -10.61 20.79
N ASN A 300 -33.13 -9.45 21.23
CA ASN A 300 -34.31 -9.35 22.10
C ASN A 300 -35.57 -9.93 21.45
N LYS A 301 -35.72 -9.77 20.13
CA LYS A 301 -36.88 -10.25 19.39
C LYS A 301 -36.84 -11.78 19.16
N TYR A 302 -35.67 -12.33 18.90
CA TYR A 302 -35.57 -13.70 18.37
C TYR A 302 -34.81 -14.71 19.27
N HIS A 303 -34.11 -14.27 20.31
CA HIS A 303 -33.39 -15.16 21.20
C HIS A 303 -34.34 -16.24 21.83
N GLY A 304 -35.51 -15.83 22.31
CA GLY A 304 -36.51 -16.73 22.85
C GLY A 304 -37.08 -17.74 21.83
N ARG A 305 -36.83 -17.54 20.53
CA ARG A 305 -37.21 -18.41 19.42
C ARG A 305 -36.04 -19.28 18.93
N GLY A 306 -34.84 -19.12 19.51
CA GLY A 306 -33.67 -19.94 19.23
C GLY A 306 -32.62 -19.24 18.37
N LEU A 307 -32.57 -17.90 18.31
CA LEU A 307 -31.45 -17.15 17.78
C LEU A 307 -30.37 -17.01 18.84
N GLU A 308 -29.11 -17.26 18.47
CA GLU A 308 -27.93 -16.83 19.26
C GLU A 308 -27.02 -15.96 18.41
N ILE A 309 -26.30 -15.04 19.05
CA ILE A 309 -25.26 -14.25 18.41
C ILE A 309 -23.90 -14.67 18.97
N TYR A 310 -23.02 -15.10 18.06
CA TYR A 310 -21.62 -15.39 18.36
C TYR A 310 -20.77 -14.28 17.72
N GLN A 311 -20.38 -13.29 18.54
CA GLN A 311 -19.65 -12.12 18.08
C GLN A 311 -18.15 -12.28 18.32
N VAL A 312 -17.36 -12.24 17.24
CA VAL A 312 -15.91 -12.34 17.27
C VAL A 312 -15.33 -10.92 17.11
N SER A 313 -14.83 -10.36 18.19
CA SER A 313 -14.10 -9.09 18.15
C SER A 313 -12.66 -9.32 17.71
N VAL A 314 -12.18 -8.44 16.84
CA VAL A 314 -10.78 -8.33 16.43
C VAL A 314 -10.12 -7.04 16.93
N ASP A 315 -10.63 -6.46 18.01
CA ASP A 315 -10.03 -5.31 18.66
C ASP A 315 -8.69 -5.69 19.31
N GLY A 316 -7.65 -4.90 19.06
CA GLY A 316 -6.32 -5.13 19.62
C GLY A 316 -6.26 -4.92 21.14
N ASP A 317 -7.06 -3.98 21.66
CA ASP A 317 -7.12 -3.62 23.09
C ASP A 317 -8.17 -4.49 23.82
N GLU A 318 -7.68 -5.41 24.66
CA GLU A 318 -8.53 -6.30 25.45
C GLU A 318 -9.36 -5.55 26.49
N HIS A 319 -8.80 -4.51 27.10
CA HIS A 319 -9.50 -3.74 28.14
C HIS A 319 -10.67 -2.95 27.52
N PHE A 320 -10.43 -2.30 26.41
CA PHE A 320 -11.46 -1.62 25.63
C PHE A 320 -12.57 -2.60 25.21
N TRP A 321 -12.21 -3.74 24.63
CA TRP A 321 -13.18 -4.77 24.25
C TRP A 321 -14.02 -5.23 25.44
N LYS A 322 -13.41 -5.54 26.60
CA LYS A 322 -14.16 -5.94 27.81
C LYS A 322 -15.15 -4.88 28.28
N GLN A 323 -14.77 -3.60 28.20
CA GLN A 323 -15.69 -2.51 28.52
C GLN A 323 -16.89 -2.46 27.56
N GLN A 324 -16.65 -2.60 26.25
CA GLN A 324 -17.70 -2.55 25.24
C GLN A 324 -18.68 -3.74 25.36
N THR A 325 -18.19 -4.90 25.77
CA THR A 325 -18.96 -6.14 25.80
C THR A 325 -19.57 -6.47 27.16
N ALA A 326 -19.25 -5.73 28.21
CA ALA A 326 -19.66 -6.02 29.60
C ALA A 326 -21.18 -6.19 29.79
N GLN A 327 -22.00 -5.53 28.98
CA GLN A 327 -23.46 -5.55 29.08
C GLN A 327 -24.15 -6.14 27.84
N LEU A 328 -23.39 -6.83 26.98
CA LEU A 328 -23.99 -7.52 25.84
C LEU A 328 -24.64 -8.82 26.28
N PRO A 329 -25.89 -9.08 25.85
CA PRO A 329 -26.64 -10.27 26.30
C PRO A 329 -26.24 -11.56 25.55
N TRP A 330 -25.41 -11.47 24.52
CA TRP A 330 -24.97 -12.59 23.66
C TRP A 330 -23.52 -12.97 23.92
N ILE A 331 -23.05 -14.00 23.22
CA ILE A 331 -21.68 -14.48 23.33
C ILE A 331 -20.75 -13.51 22.58
N SER A 332 -19.87 -12.86 23.31
CA SER A 332 -18.81 -12.02 22.73
C SER A 332 -17.44 -12.59 23.07
N VAL A 333 -16.69 -12.99 22.06
CA VAL A 333 -15.33 -13.54 22.17
C VAL A 333 -14.33 -12.61 21.50
N ARG A 334 -13.05 -12.71 21.87
CA ARG A 334 -12.01 -11.87 21.27
C ARG A 334 -10.94 -12.73 20.62
N ASP A 335 -10.58 -12.37 19.40
CA ASP A 335 -9.41 -12.87 18.70
C ASP A 335 -8.21 -11.94 18.94
N ALA A 336 -7.23 -12.42 19.69
CA ALA A 336 -6.05 -11.64 20.05
C ALA A 336 -5.13 -11.31 18.84
N ASP A 337 -5.26 -12.07 17.75
CA ASP A 337 -4.51 -11.84 16.50
C ASP A 337 -5.00 -10.61 15.73
N GLY A 338 -6.12 -10.00 16.18
CA GLY A 338 -6.67 -8.77 15.64
C GLY A 338 -7.08 -8.89 14.17
N VAL A 339 -6.90 -7.83 13.39
CA VAL A 339 -7.23 -7.79 11.96
C VAL A 339 -6.35 -8.71 11.09
N GLY A 340 -5.24 -9.21 11.63
CA GLY A 340 -4.38 -10.22 11.00
C GLY A 340 -4.80 -11.67 11.25
N SER A 341 -5.92 -11.89 11.91
CA SER A 341 -6.37 -13.22 12.31
C SER A 341 -6.55 -14.19 11.15
N GLN A 342 -6.00 -15.39 11.29
CA GLN A 342 -6.22 -16.47 10.34
C GLN A 342 -7.72 -16.86 10.24
N ARG A 343 -8.52 -16.60 11.29
CA ARG A 343 -9.98 -16.87 11.29
C ARG A 343 -10.72 -15.97 10.31
N LEU A 344 -10.31 -14.69 10.22
CA LEU A 344 -10.83 -13.79 9.19
C LEU A 344 -10.55 -14.34 7.79
N ALA A 345 -9.32 -14.82 7.54
CA ALA A 345 -8.94 -15.43 6.27
C ALA A 345 -9.73 -16.73 6.01
N THR A 346 -9.91 -17.57 7.01
CA THR A 346 -10.65 -18.84 6.92
C THR A 346 -12.12 -18.63 6.53
N TYR A 347 -12.77 -17.60 7.07
CA TYR A 347 -14.14 -17.21 6.72
C TYR A 347 -14.23 -16.26 5.53
N ASN A 348 -13.09 -15.97 4.86
CA ASN A 348 -12.98 -15.03 3.75
C ASN A 348 -13.59 -13.66 4.09
N VAL A 349 -13.29 -13.15 5.29
CA VAL A 349 -13.69 -11.81 5.73
C VAL A 349 -12.69 -10.82 5.18
N THR A 350 -13.11 -9.98 4.23
CA THR A 350 -12.27 -8.97 3.55
C THR A 350 -12.52 -7.55 4.06
N GLY A 351 -13.55 -7.35 4.86
CA GLY A 351 -13.92 -6.07 5.46
C GLY A 351 -14.73 -6.28 6.75
N LEU A 352 -14.75 -5.29 7.63
CA LEU A 352 -15.48 -5.33 8.88
C LEU A 352 -16.51 -4.19 8.93
N PRO A 353 -17.69 -4.44 9.52
CA PRO A 353 -18.17 -5.72 10.04
C PRO A 353 -18.59 -6.71 8.93
N GLU A 354 -18.41 -8.01 9.17
CA GLU A 354 -18.91 -9.08 8.29
C GLU A 354 -19.70 -10.09 9.13
N TYR A 355 -20.77 -10.65 8.58
CA TYR A 355 -21.60 -11.60 9.32
C TYR A 355 -22.12 -12.72 8.45
N PHE A 356 -22.42 -13.82 9.13
CA PHE A 356 -22.89 -15.06 8.52
C PHE A 356 -24.09 -15.60 9.31
N LEU A 357 -25.03 -16.24 8.62
CA LEU A 357 -26.07 -17.04 9.26
C LEU A 357 -25.76 -18.53 9.18
N ILE A 358 -25.97 -19.19 10.32
CA ILE A 358 -25.77 -20.61 10.52
C ILE A 358 -27.09 -21.20 10.96
N ASP A 359 -27.52 -22.32 10.34
CA ASP A 359 -28.76 -22.99 10.67
C ASP A 359 -28.65 -23.87 11.93
N ARG A 360 -29.78 -24.45 12.36
CA ARG A 360 -29.82 -25.35 13.50
C ARG A 360 -29.04 -26.65 13.30
N GLY A 361 -28.77 -27.03 12.05
CA GLY A 361 -27.91 -28.14 11.68
C GLY A 361 -26.42 -27.87 11.80
N ASN A 362 -26.06 -26.61 12.13
CA ASN A 362 -24.68 -26.12 12.16
C ASN A 362 -24.07 -25.99 10.77
N ASN A 363 -24.88 -25.62 9.76
CA ASN A 363 -24.41 -25.32 8.40
C ASN A 363 -24.41 -23.82 8.17
N LEU A 364 -23.36 -23.31 7.54
CA LEU A 364 -23.30 -21.92 7.10
C LEU A 364 -24.25 -21.75 5.90
N VAL A 365 -25.29 -20.92 6.06
CA VAL A 365 -26.37 -20.76 5.08
C VAL A 365 -26.10 -19.58 4.15
N SER A 366 -25.69 -18.42 4.69
CA SER A 366 -25.48 -17.21 3.91
C SER A 366 -24.54 -16.24 4.61
N ARG A 367 -23.97 -15.32 3.82
CA ARG A 367 -23.12 -14.22 4.30
C ARG A 367 -23.77 -12.86 4.04
N SER A 368 -23.27 -11.81 4.69
CA SER A 368 -23.82 -10.44 4.64
C SER A 368 -24.20 -9.98 3.24
N SER A 369 -23.31 -10.17 2.27
CA SER A 369 -23.51 -9.71 0.87
C SER A 369 -24.65 -10.46 0.14
N GLN A 370 -25.14 -11.56 0.68
CA GLN A 370 -26.23 -12.36 0.13
C GLN A 370 -27.58 -12.09 0.86
N MET A 371 -27.56 -11.26 1.91
CA MET A 371 -28.71 -10.99 2.77
C MET A 371 -29.04 -9.49 2.77
N PRO A 372 -29.83 -9.01 1.81
CA PRO A 372 -30.25 -7.61 1.80
C PRO A 372 -31.18 -7.23 2.97
N ASP A 373 -31.83 -8.23 3.59
CA ASP A 373 -32.68 -8.09 4.77
C ASP A 373 -32.33 -9.20 5.77
N LEU A 374 -31.48 -8.83 6.75
CA LEU A 374 -30.99 -9.75 7.78
C LEU A 374 -32.12 -10.31 8.64
N GLU A 375 -33.12 -9.49 8.97
CA GLU A 375 -34.22 -9.89 9.82
C GLU A 375 -35.07 -11.00 9.17
N LYS A 376 -35.42 -10.83 7.90
CA LYS A 376 -36.14 -11.86 7.14
C LYS A 376 -35.34 -13.15 6.98
N ALA A 377 -34.01 -13.02 6.79
CA ALA A 377 -33.14 -14.18 6.69
C ALA A 377 -33.09 -15.00 8.01
N ILE A 378 -33.07 -14.31 9.16
CA ILE A 378 -33.17 -14.92 10.48
C ILE A 378 -34.54 -15.61 10.65
N GLU A 379 -35.64 -14.93 10.32
CA GLU A 379 -36.99 -15.48 10.44
C GLU A 379 -37.19 -16.76 9.63
N ALA A 380 -36.57 -16.85 8.47
CA ALA A 380 -36.66 -18.02 7.59
C ALA A 380 -35.97 -19.27 8.16
N LEU A 381 -35.04 -19.11 9.13
CA LEU A 381 -34.32 -20.24 9.75
C LEU A 381 -34.85 -20.61 11.14
N LEU A 382 -35.68 -19.77 11.76
CA LEU A 382 -36.26 -19.99 13.09
C LEU A 382 -37.51 -20.88 13.04
#